data_15d14e6197a60ee62ccfbdc37ef70169
#
_entry.id   15d14e6197a60ee62ccfbdc37ef70169
#
_cell.length_a   1.000
_cell.length_b   1.000
_cell.length_c   1.000
_cell.angle_alpha   90.00
_cell.angle_beta   90.00
_cell.angle_gamma   90.00
#
_symmetry.space_group_name_H-M   'P 1'
#
loop_
_entity.id
_entity.type
_entity.pdbx_description
1 polymer ?
#
loop_
_entity_poly.entity_id
_entity_poly.type
_entity_poly.pdbx_seq_one_letter_code
_entity_poly.pdbx_strand_id
1 'polypeptide(L)'
;MKINKLSQRLQKNRPMTMVSIRIPNDIIEDLKRVAPLLGFSGYQALIKAYIGQGLRTDLERLEGSVEISALLESLRKQGVKEEVISSAMSEAQSLTEAR
;
A
#
# COMPACT_ATOMS: atom_id res chain seq x y z
N MET A 1 9.01 -2.44 7.07
CA MET A 1 9.13 -3.83 6.60
C MET A 1 10.50 -4.38 6.98
N LYS A 2 10.53 -5.63 7.38
CA LYS A 2 11.78 -6.25 7.81
C LYS A 2 12.64 -6.63 6.61
N ILE A 3 13.95 -6.52 6.77
CA ILE A 3 14.92 -6.79 5.70
C ILE A 3 14.77 -8.21 5.14
N ASN A 4 14.49 -9.21 6.00
CA ASN A 4 14.31 -10.60 5.59
C ASN A 4 13.19 -10.79 4.57
N LYS A 5 12.06 -10.11 4.78
CA LYS A 5 10.93 -10.17 3.84
C LYS A 5 11.28 -9.53 2.51
N LEU A 6 12.03 -8.45 2.53
CA LEU A 6 12.46 -7.80 1.31
C LEU A 6 13.38 -8.70 0.49
N SER A 7 14.35 -9.35 1.15
CA SER A 7 15.23 -10.31 0.49
C SER A 7 14.47 -11.42 -0.19
N GLN A 8 13.48 -11.99 0.49
CA GLN A 8 12.65 -13.04 -0.06
C GLN A 8 11.87 -12.58 -1.29
N ARG A 9 11.38 -11.35 -1.27
CA ARG A 9 10.63 -10.79 -2.40
C ARG A 9 11.46 -10.53 -3.63
N LEU A 10 12.77 -10.34 -3.45
CA LEU A 10 13.69 -10.05 -4.54
C LEU A 10 14.27 -11.30 -5.18
N GLN A 11 14.02 -12.48 -4.62
CA GLN A 11 14.52 -13.73 -5.18
C GLN A 11 13.79 -14.10 -6.47
N LYS A 12 14.55 -14.59 -7.46
CA LYS A 12 14.00 -14.94 -8.75
C LYS A 12 13.11 -16.17 -8.72
N ASN A 13 13.40 -17.11 -7.83
CA ASN A 13 12.72 -18.41 -7.74
C ASN A 13 11.82 -18.53 -6.52
N ARG A 14 11.18 -17.44 -6.14
CA ARG A 14 10.23 -17.53 -5.03
C ARG A 14 9.01 -18.35 -5.41
N PRO A 15 8.41 -19.04 -4.41
CA PRO A 15 7.25 -19.88 -4.67
C PRO A 15 6.09 -19.09 -5.28
N MET A 16 5.40 -19.73 -6.22
CA MET A 16 4.30 -19.08 -6.93
C MET A 16 3.01 -19.86 -6.68
N THR A 17 1.91 -19.15 -6.64
CA THR A 17 0.57 -19.73 -6.49
C THR A 17 -0.30 -19.28 -7.65
N MET A 18 -0.98 -20.22 -8.28
CA MET A 18 -1.94 -19.86 -9.32
C MET A 18 -3.24 -19.39 -8.69
N VAL A 19 -3.71 -18.23 -9.14
CA VAL A 19 -4.97 -17.66 -8.66
C VAL A 19 -5.85 -17.39 -9.86
N SER A 20 -7.10 -17.86 -9.81
CA SER A 20 -8.07 -17.63 -10.88
C SER A 20 -9.09 -16.61 -10.41
N ILE A 21 -9.21 -15.51 -11.14
CA ILE A 21 -10.18 -14.46 -10.85
C ILE A 21 -10.91 -14.09 -12.15
N ARG A 22 -12.14 -13.63 -11.99
CA ARG A 22 -12.94 -13.14 -13.12
C ARG A 22 -12.89 -11.63 -13.12
N ILE A 23 -12.54 -11.07 -14.28
CA ILE A 23 -12.41 -9.62 -14.45
C ILE A 23 -13.37 -9.20 -15.57
N PRO A 24 -14.12 -8.11 -15.41
CA PRO A 24 -15.01 -7.64 -16.48
C PRO A 24 -14.26 -7.41 -17.79
N ASN A 25 -14.93 -7.70 -18.90
CA ASN A 25 -14.29 -7.63 -20.22
C ASN A 25 -13.81 -6.21 -20.56
N ASP A 26 -14.53 -5.20 -20.14
CA ASP A 26 -14.15 -3.80 -20.40
C ASP A 26 -12.83 -3.46 -19.69
N ILE A 27 -12.64 -3.95 -18.48
CA ILE A 27 -11.37 -3.78 -17.75
C ILE A 27 -10.23 -4.49 -18.47
N ILE A 28 -10.46 -5.70 -18.96
CA ILE A 28 -9.45 -6.43 -19.74
C ILE A 28 -9.06 -5.66 -21.00
N GLU A 29 -10.03 -5.09 -21.69
CA GLU A 29 -9.74 -4.30 -22.90
C GLU A 29 -8.91 -3.05 -22.57
N ASP A 30 -9.21 -2.40 -21.48
CA ASP A 30 -8.43 -1.25 -21.01
C ASP A 30 -7.00 -1.66 -20.66
N LEU A 31 -6.83 -2.80 -19.98
CA LEU A 31 -5.50 -3.31 -19.64
C LEU A 31 -4.68 -3.62 -20.89
N LYS A 32 -5.30 -4.23 -21.90
CA LYS A 32 -4.64 -4.51 -23.17
C LYS A 32 -4.16 -3.25 -23.87
N ARG A 33 -4.97 -2.20 -23.80
CA ARG A 33 -4.64 -0.91 -24.42
C ARG A 33 -3.52 -0.20 -23.68
N VAL A 34 -3.57 -0.22 -22.36
CA VAL A 34 -2.64 0.53 -21.50
C VAL A 34 -1.28 -0.14 -21.39
N ALA A 35 -1.24 -1.47 -21.40
CA ALA A 35 0.00 -2.22 -21.17
C ALA A 35 1.16 -1.76 -22.07
N PRO A 36 1.02 -1.69 -23.40
CA PRO A 36 2.13 -1.25 -24.24
C PRO A 36 2.51 0.20 -24.01
N LEU A 37 1.56 1.05 -23.63
CA LEU A 37 1.83 2.47 -23.37
C LEU A 37 2.71 2.65 -22.13
N LEU A 38 2.64 1.71 -21.19
CA LEU A 38 3.45 1.73 -19.98
C LEU A 38 4.70 0.85 -20.09
N GLY A 39 4.95 0.27 -21.25
CA GLY A 39 6.15 -0.52 -21.49
C GLY A 39 6.06 -1.98 -21.06
N PHE A 40 4.85 -2.50 -20.87
CA PHE A 40 4.66 -3.91 -20.51
C PHE A 40 4.51 -4.78 -21.76
N SER A 41 5.01 -6.00 -21.67
CA SER A 41 4.94 -6.96 -22.79
C SER A 41 3.52 -7.47 -23.03
N GLY A 42 2.64 -7.40 -22.03
CA GLY A 42 1.26 -7.84 -22.16
C GLY A 42 0.45 -7.41 -20.95
N TYR A 43 -0.87 -7.57 -21.04
CA TYR A 43 -1.77 -7.12 -19.97
C TYR A 43 -1.62 -7.93 -18.69
N GLN A 44 -1.18 -9.19 -18.78
CA GLN A 44 -0.96 -10.04 -17.61
C GLN A 44 0.19 -9.49 -16.74
N ALA A 45 1.26 -9.00 -17.38
CA ALA A 45 2.37 -8.37 -16.68
C ALA A 45 1.90 -7.08 -15.99
N LEU A 46 1.03 -6.32 -16.65
CA LEU A 46 0.45 -5.11 -16.06
C LEU A 46 -0.41 -5.43 -14.84
N ILE A 47 -1.23 -6.49 -14.91
CA ILE A 47 -2.03 -6.95 -13.77
C ILE A 47 -1.14 -7.25 -12.57
N LYS A 48 -0.06 -7.99 -12.79
CA LYS A 48 0.89 -8.34 -11.71
C LYS A 48 1.51 -7.08 -11.09
N ALA A 49 1.86 -6.11 -11.93
CA ALA A 49 2.43 -4.85 -11.47
C ALA A 49 1.43 -4.06 -10.62
N TYR A 50 0.18 -4.00 -11.06
CA TYR A 50 -0.87 -3.33 -10.29
C TYR A 50 -1.13 -3.99 -8.95
N ILE A 51 -1.18 -5.31 -8.92
CA ILE A 51 -1.37 -6.07 -7.68
C ILE A 51 -0.23 -5.77 -6.70
N GLY A 52 1.01 -5.87 -7.17
CA GLY A 52 2.18 -5.62 -6.32
C GLY A 52 2.22 -4.21 -5.79
N GLN A 53 1.95 -3.23 -6.65
CA GLN A 53 1.98 -1.82 -6.28
C GLN A 53 0.84 -1.46 -5.32
N GLY A 54 -0.37 -1.93 -5.63
CA GLY A 54 -1.53 -1.68 -4.79
C GLY A 54 -1.39 -2.27 -3.41
N LEU A 55 -0.89 -3.51 -3.34
CA LEU A 55 -0.65 -4.18 -2.07
C LEU A 55 0.41 -3.46 -1.25
N ARG A 56 1.50 -3.02 -1.88
CA ARG A 56 2.56 -2.28 -1.20
C ARG A 56 2.03 -0.98 -0.61
N THR A 57 1.23 -0.26 -1.38
CA THR A 57 0.61 0.99 -0.92
C THR A 57 -0.28 0.75 0.28
N ASP A 58 -1.10 -0.30 0.24
CA ASP A 58 -2.01 -0.61 1.34
C ASP A 58 -1.26 -1.09 2.58
N LEU A 59 -0.21 -1.87 2.41
CA LEU A 59 0.61 -2.33 3.53
C LEU A 59 1.28 -1.14 4.23
N GLU A 60 1.83 -0.21 3.48
CA GLU A 60 2.43 1.00 4.03
C GLU A 60 1.42 1.82 4.82
N ARG A 61 0.22 1.96 4.28
CA ARG A 61 -0.85 2.70 4.96
C ARG A 61 -1.28 2.03 6.24
N LEU A 62 -1.43 0.70 6.24
CA LEU A 62 -1.82 -0.06 7.42
C LEU A 62 -0.74 -0.05 8.49
N GLU A 63 0.52 -0.19 8.12
CA GLU A 63 1.65 -0.10 9.06
C GLU A 63 1.73 1.29 9.68
N GLY A 64 1.57 2.33 8.89
CA GLY A 64 1.54 3.70 9.37
C GLY A 64 0.40 3.96 10.34
N SER A 65 -0.78 3.41 10.06
CA SER A 65 -1.94 3.53 10.95
C SER A 65 -1.70 2.85 12.29
N VAL A 66 -1.07 1.66 12.29
CA VAL A 66 -0.74 0.94 13.51
C VAL A 66 0.28 1.71 14.34
N GLU A 67 1.31 2.27 13.71
CA GLU A 67 2.33 3.08 14.38
C GLU A 67 1.72 4.33 15.02
N ILE A 68 0.83 5.00 14.31
CA ILE A 68 0.14 6.19 14.81
C ILE A 68 -0.74 5.84 15.99
N SER A 69 -1.49 4.74 15.91
CA SER A 69 -2.32 4.28 17.02
C SER A 69 -1.51 3.99 18.27
N ALA A 70 -0.36 3.34 18.10
CA ALA A 70 0.54 3.04 19.21
C ALA A 70 1.10 4.32 19.83
N LEU A 71 1.45 5.30 19.00
CA LEU A 71 1.93 6.60 19.47
C LEU A 71 0.87 7.32 20.28
N LEU A 72 -0.38 7.36 19.81
CA LEU A 72 -1.48 7.99 20.50
C LEU A 72 -1.74 7.33 21.86
N GLU A 73 -1.71 6.01 21.91
CA GLU A 73 -1.85 5.27 23.18
C GLU A 73 -0.74 5.65 24.16
N SER A 74 0.48 5.70 23.68
CA SER A 74 1.62 6.07 24.51
C SER A 74 1.46 7.48 25.08
N LEU A 75 1.01 8.41 24.27
CA LEU A 75 0.79 9.80 24.70
C LEU A 75 -0.29 9.87 25.79
N ARG A 76 -1.38 9.10 25.64
CA ARG A 76 -2.43 9.04 26.65
C ARG A 76 -1.91 8.49 27.97
N LYS A 77 -1.11 7.43 27.92
CA LYS A 77 -0.49 6.84 29.12
C LYS A 77 0.42 7.81 29.84
N GLN A 78 1.05 8.72 29.12
CA GLN A 78 1.94 9.71 29.72
C GLN A 78 1.21 10.96 30.19
N GLY A 79 -0.11 10.97 30.13
CA GLY A 79 -0.94 12.04 30.66
C GLY A 79 -1.19 13.20 29.72
N VAL A 80 -0.93 13.03 28.42
CA VAL A 80 -1.23 14.07 27.44
C VAL A 80 -2.75 14.15 27.27
N LYS A 81 -3.28 15.37 27.34
CA LYS A 81 -4.73 15.60 27.24
C LYS A 81 -5.25 15.29 25.85
N GLU A 82 -6.47 14.77 25.78
CA GLU A 82 -7.13 14.46 24.50
C GLU A 82 -7.21 15.69 23.58
N GLU A 83 -7.41 16.88 24.12
CA GLU A 83 -7.45 18.11 23.34
C GLU A 83 -6.15 18.34 22.58
N VAL A 84 -5.02 18.06 23.22
CA VAL A 84 -3.70 18.21 22.63
C VAL A 84 -3.51 17.17 21.53
N ILE A 85 -3.92 15.93 21.78
CA ILE A 85 -3.84 14.84 20.81
C ILE A 85 -4.69 15.13 19.58
N SER A 86 -5.93 15.57 19.78
CA SER A 86 -6.83 15.95 18.67
C SER A 86 -6.27 17.09 17.84
N SER A 87 -5.70 18.08 18.49
CA SER A 87 -5.08 19.21 17.81
C SER A 87 -3.90 18.78 16.96
N ALA A 88 -3.05 17.91 17.51
CA ALA A 88 -1.89 17.38 16.80
C ALA A 88 -2.32 16.56 15.58
N MET A 89 -3.37 15.74 15.70
CA MET A 89 -3.90 14.95 14.60
C MET A 89 -4.45 15.80 13.48
N SER A 90 -5.20 16.85 13.82
CA SER A 90 -5.72 17.82 12.86
C SER A 90 -4.60 18.50 12.09
N GLU A 91 -3.57 18.92 12.80
CA GLU A 91 -2.41 19.57 12.21
C GLU A 91 -1.68 18.63 11.25
N ALA A 92 -1.49 17.37 11.64
CA ALA A 92 -0.83 16.36 10.80
C ALA A 92 -1.61 16.10 9.52
N GLN A 93 -2.95 16.03 9.59
CA GLN A 93 -3.80 15.85 8.42
C GLN A 93 -3.69 17.05 7.48
N SER A 94 -3.68 18.25 8.03
CA SER A 94 -3.54 19.47 7.24
C SER A 94 -2.23 19.50 6.47
N LEU A 95 -1.14 19.09 7.11
CA LEU A 95 0.18 19.02 6.46
C LEU A 95 0.21 18.00 5.34
N THR A 96 -0.48 16.88 5.50
CA THR A 96 -0.55 15.84 4.48
C THR A 96 -1.39 16.29 3.28
N GLU A 97 -2.49 16.97 3.53
CA GLU A 97 -3.40 17.44 2.47
C GLU A 97 -2.82 18.60 1.65
N ALA A 98 -1.85 19.30 2.21
CA ALA A 98 -1.22 20.44 1.55
C ALA A 98 -0.28 20.03 0.39
N ARG A 99 -0.10 18.76 0.15
CA ARG A 99 0.76 18.27 -0.93
C ARG A 99 0.04 18.21 -2.27
#